data_a849b58d7f4b87f6dcfc83cf43fb3499
#
_entry.id   a849b58d7f4b87f6dcfc83cf43fb3499
#
_cell.length_a   1.000
_cell.length_b   1.000
_cell.length_c   1.000
_cell.angle_alpha   90.00
_cell.angle_beta   90.00
_cell.angle_gamma   90.00
#
_symmetry.space_group_name_H-M   'P 1'
#
loop_
_entity.id
_entity.type
_entity.pdbx_description
1 polymer ?
#
loop_
_entity_poly.entity_id
_entity_poly.type
_entity_poly.pdbx_seq_one_letter_code
_entity_poly.pdbx_strand_id
1 'polypeptide(L)'
;MKHIFLNLKRFDVPVCYGGVNRIAPMGEWGGYIVKNTQEALKTYDPAEVEFVQYLPEAHLLSAVAARGEDSPVQVGCQSVYRMNTAPGGNFGAFTTNRPVSAMLAMGVKATIIGHCEERNDKMGILAEAGVVDTKAVNRLLNQEIKLAVENGMTVLYCIGEKDTELDRWDQV
;
A
#
# COMPACT_ATOMS: atom_id res chain seq x y z
N MET A 1 9.78 -17.98 8.47
CA MET A 1 10.13 -16.64 7.94
C MET A 1 9.40 -15.60 8.77
N LYS A 2 10.06 -14.53 9.18
CA LYS A 2 9.45 -13.37 9.86
C LYS A 2 9.15 -12.30 8.82
N HIS A 3 8.00 -11.64 8.93
CA HIS A 3 7.59 -10.58 8.02
C HIS A 3 7.53 -9.26 8.78
N ILE A 4 8.30 -8.28 8.35
CA ILE A 4 8.33 -6.93 8.91
C ILE A 4 7.76 -5.98 7.87
N PHE A 5 6.56 -5.51 8.12
CA PHE A 5 5.80 -4.64 7.21
C PHE A 5 5.63 -3.25 7.83
N LEU A 6 6.11 -2.24 7.14
CA LEU A 6 6.07 -0.85 7.59
C LEU A 6 5.17 -0.03 6.67
N ASN A 7 4.01 0.37 7.17
CA ASN A 7 3.14 1.32 6.47
C ASN A 7 3.57 2.76 6.80
N LEU A 8 4.12 3.45 5.82
CA LEU A 8 4.61 4.83 5.96
C LEU A 8 3.50 5.88 5.79
N LYS A 9 2.25 5.47 5.56
CA LYS A 9 1.08 6.35 5.47
C LYS A 9 1.37 7.60 4.61
N ARG A 10 0.94 8.79 5.05
CA ARG A 10 1.26 10.11 4.50
C ARG A 10 2.26 10.87 5.38
N PHE A 11 3.25 10.15 5.93
CA PHE A 11 4.32 10.74 6.74
C PHE A 11 5.32 11.58 5.92
N ASP A 12 5.16 11.58 4.60
CA ASP A 12 5.83 12.45 3.63
C ASP A 12 5.41 13.93 3.72
N VAL A 13 4.22 14.21 4.24
CA VAL A 13 3.68 15.58 4.32
C VAL A 13 4.50 16.44 5.27
N PRO A 14 5.03 17.62 4.82
CA PRO A 14 5.79 18.52 5.67
C PRO A 14 5.00 19.10 6.84
N VAL A 15 5.72 19.45 7.91
CA VAL A 15 5.11 20.01 9.13
C VAL A 15 4.34 21.31 8.86
N CYS A 16 4.82 22.15 7.93
CA CYS A 16 4.13 23.39 7.56
C CYS A 16 2.74 23.18 6.93
N TYR A 17 2.44 21.96 6.45
CA TYR A 17 1.13 21.55 5.96
C TYR A 17 0.39 20.60 6.93
N GLY A 18 0.80 20.57 8.21
CA GLY A 18 0.16 19.76 9.24
C GLY A 18 0.61 18.29 9.28
N GLY A 19 1.62 17.92 8.49
CA GLY A 19 2.22 16.57 8.51
C GLY A 19 3.34 16.43 9.53
N VAL A 20 4.16 15.38 9.37
CA VAL A 20 5.25 15.04 10.31
C VAL A 20 6.64 15.02 9.66
N ASN A 21 6.74 15.20 8.35
CA ASN A 21 8.00 15.11 7.65
C ASN A 21 8.94 16.26 8.01
N ARG A 22 10.14 15.89 8.52
CA ARG A 22 11.26 16.80 8.85
C ARG A 22 12.60 16.30 8.32
N ILE A 23 12.61 15.18 7.58
CA ILE A 23 13.84 14.42 7.27
C ILE A 23 14.34 14.64 5.85
N ALA A 24 13.46 14.91 4.90
CA ALA A 24 13.83 15.12 3.50
C ALA A 24 12.79 15.95 2.75
N PRO A 25 13.16 16.67 1.67
CA PRO A 25 12.21 17.25 0.75
C PRO A 25 11.21 16.20 0.22
N MET A 26 9.97 16.60 0.00
CA MET A 26 8.91 15.66 -0.39
C MET A 26 9.27 14.84 -1.64
N GLY A 27 9.89 15.44 -2.66
CA GLY A 27 10.29 14.72 -3.88
C GLY A 27 11.37 13.66 -3.68
N GLU A 28 12.11 13.72 -2.58
CA GLU A 28 13.21 12.79 -2.26
C GLU A 28 12.85 11.80 -1.15
N TRP A 29 11.76 12.03 -0.44
CA TRP A 29 11.44 11.39 0.82
C TRP A 29 11.43 9.86 0.74
N GLY A 30 10.80 9.27 -0.27
CA GLY A 30 10.73 7.82 -0.43
C GLY A 30 12.11 7.19 -0.65
N GLY A 31 12.92 7.78 -1.54
CA GLY A 31 14.30 7.34 -1.78
C GLY A 31 15.17 7.51 -0.55
N TYR A 32 15.01 8.61 0.20
CA TYR A 32 15.73 8.85 1.45
C TYR A 32 15.46 7.75 2.49
N ILE A 33 14.20 7.36 2.69
CA ILE A 33 13.83 6.30 3.64
C ILE A 33 14.51 4.98 3.27
N VAL A 34 14.38 4.52 2.02
CA VAL A 34 14.98 3.26 1.56
C VAL A 34 16.50 3.31 1.71
N LYS A 35 17.15 4.37 1.23
CA LYS A 35 18.61 4.53 1.28
C LYS A 35 19.16 4.46 2.72
N ASN A 36 18.45 5.07 3.68
CA ASN A 36 18.93 5.15 5.07
C ASN A 36 18.50 3.95 5.93
N THR A 37 17.70 3.02 5.42
CA THR A 37 17.28 1.83 6.16
C THR A 37 17.93 0.55 5.63
N GLN A 38 18.12 0.41 4.33
CA GLN A 38 18.52 -0.85 3.69
C GLN A 38 19.86 -1.41 4.21
N GLU A 39 20.87 -0.58 4.47
CA GLU A 39 22.19 -1.06 4.91
C GLU A 39 22.13 -1.75 6.29
N ALA A 40 21.43 -1.14 7.24
CA ALA A 40 21.25 -1.73 8.56
C ALA A 40 20.46 -3.07 8.52
N LEU A 41 19.56 -3.21 7.55
CA LEU A 41 18.73 -4.40 7.41
C LEU A 41 19.45 -5.57 6.73
N LYS A 42 20.57 -5.35 6.05
CA LYS A 42 21.41 -6.42 5.47
C LYS A 42 22.01 -7.36 6.51
N THR A 43 21.99 -6.99 7.78
CA THR A 43 22.47 -7.88 8.89
C THR A 43 21.54 -9.06 9.14
N TYR A 44 20.32 -9.05 8.61
CA TYR A 44 19.35 -10.14 8.75
C TYR A 44 19.41 -11.07 7.55
N ASP A 45 19.31 -12.38 7.82
CA ASP A 45 19.24 -13.39 6.75
C ASP A 45 17.92 -13.24 5.96
N PRO A 46 17.98 -12.99 4.65
CA PRO A 46 16.79 -12.84 3.81
C PRO A 46 15.95 -14.14 3.71
N ALA A 47 16.51 -15.29 4.07
CA ALA A 47 15.76 -16.53 4.19
C ALA A 47 14.90 -16.59 5.47
N GLU A 48 15.22 -15.77 6.47
CA GLU A 48 14.52 -15.75 7.76
C GLU A 48 13.62 -14.52 7.92
N VAL A 49 13.97 -13.38 7.31
CA VAL A 49 13.27 -12.10 7.51
C VAL A 49 13.01 -11.40 6.19
N GLU A 50 11.77 -11.01 5.97
CA GLU A 50 11.32 -10.16 4.86
C GLU A 50 10.99 -8.76 5.37
N PHE A 51 11.43 -7.73 4.65
CA PHE A 51 11.13 -6.32 4.94
C PHE A 51 10.37 -5.68 3.78
N VAL A 52 9.17 -5.16 4.04
CA VAL A 52 8.41 -4.40 3.05
C VAL A 52 8.06 -3.02 3.59
N GLN A 53 8.37 -1.97 2.83
CA GLN A 53 8.00 -0.59 3.12
C GLN A 53 6.90 -0.15 2.16
N TYR A 54 5.71 0.15 2.70
CA TYR A 54 4.57 0.62 1.93
C TYR A 54 4.55 2.14 1.89
N LEU A 55 4.71 2.70 0.69
CA LEU A 55 4.81 4.14 0.44
C LEU A 55 3.63 4.66 -0.38
N PRO A 56 3.31 5.97 -0.24
CA PRO A 56 2.43 6.66 -1.17
C PRO A 56 2.95 6.58 -2.62
N GLU A 57 2.05 6.56 -3.59
CA GLU A 57 2.38 6.40 -5.02
C GLU A 57 3.43 7.40 -5.51
N ALA A 58 3.35 8.66 -5.03
CA ALA A 58 4.30 9.72 -5.40
C ALA A 58 5.78 9.38 -5.10
N HIS A 59 6.04 8.42 -4.23
CA HIS A 59 7.38 8.04 -3.77
C HIS A 59 7.88 6.70 -4.31
N LEU A 60 7.03 5.93 -4.99
CA LEU A 60 7.37 4.56 -5.40
C LEU A 60 8.58 4.51 -6.32
N LEU A 61 8.63 5.36 -7.34
CA LEU A 61 9.75 5.39 -8.29
C LEU A 61 11.07 5.76 -7.62
N SER A 62 11.07 6.79 -6.76
CA SER A 62 12.28 7.20 -6.03
C SER A 62 12.73 6.14 -5.03
N ALA A 63 11.79 5.46 -4.38
CA ALA A 63 12.07 4.37 -3.45
C ALA A 63 12.65 3.14 -4.17
N VAL A 64 12.06 2.74 -5.30
CA VAL A 64 12.58 1.63 -6.11
C VAL A 64 13.97 1.95 -6.67
N ALA A 65 14.17 3.18 -7.17
CA ALA A 65 15.49 3.61 -7.69
C ALA A 65 16.57 3.69 -6.61
N ALA A 66 16.21 3.94 -5.35
CA ALA A 66 17.14 4.01 -4.23
C ALA A 66 17.58 2.63 -3.69
N ARG A 67 16.91 1.55 -4.10
CA ARG A 67 17.30 0.19 -3.71
C ARG A 67 18.61 -0.20 -4.38
N GLY A 68 19.57 -0.69 -3.58
CA GLY A 68 20.72 -1.43 -4.11
C GLY A 68 20.32 -2.79 -4.66
N GLU A 69 21.18 -3.40 -5.48
CA GLU A 69 20.93 -4.74 -6.04
C GLU A 69 20.73 -5.79 -4.95
N ASP A 70 21.45 -5.65 -3.83
CA ASP A 70 21.42 -6.54 -2.67
C ASP A 70 20.52 -6.00 -1.53
N SER A 71 19.64 -5.05 -1.80
CA SER A 71 18.76 -4.47 -0.80
C SER A 71 17.76 -5.50 -0.26
N PRO A 72 17.68 -5.72 1.05
CA PRO A 72 16.68 -6.60 1.65
C PRO A 72 15.27 -5.96 1.69
N VAL A 73 15.19 -4.65 1.40
CA VAL A 73 13.93 -3.92 1.45
C VAL A 73 13.14 -4.12 0.15
N GLN A 74 11.91 -4.56 0.27
CA GLN A 74 10.93 -4.52 -0.80
C GLN A 74 10.10 -3.23 -0.69
N VAL A 75 9.71 -2.66 -1.83
CA VAL A 75 8.83 -1.50 -1.92
C VAL A 75 7.42 -1.97 -2.22
N GLY A 76 6.47 -1.53 -1.41
CA GLY A 76 5.05 -1.79 -1.58
C GLY A 76 4.24 -0.50 -1.77
N CYS A 77 3.08 -0.60 -2.40
CA CYS A 77 2.12 0.49 -2.55
C CYS A 77 0.98 0.41 -1.52
N GLN A 78 0.31 1.53 -1.33
CA GLN A 78 -0.83 1.67 -0.41
C GLN A 78 -2.13 1.50 -1.22
N SER A 79 -2.60 0.24 -1.29
CA SER A 79 -3.75 -0.23 -2.06
C SER A 79 -3.56 -0.21 -3.59
N VAL A 80 -4.42 -0.94 -4.27
CA VAL A 80 -4.57 -0.95 -5.72
C VAL A 80 -6.04 -0.82 -6.09
N TYR A 81 -6.32 -0.48 -7.34
CA TYR A 81 -7.67 -0.38 -7.82
C TYR A 81 -8.24 -1.76 -8.22
N ARG A 82 -9.54 -1.94 -8.06
CA ARG A 82 -10.27 -3.19 -8.35
C ARG A 82 -10.42 -3.54 -9.84
N MET A 83 -9.89 -2.70 -10.74
CA MET A 83 -9.82 -2.96 -12.17
C MET A 83 -8.39 -2.72 -12.67
N ASN A 84 -8.03 -3.32 -13.81
CA ASN A 84 -6.69 -3.26 -14.35
C ASN A 84 -6.71 -2.91 -15.84
N THR A 85 -5.56 -2.49 -16.35
CA THR A 85 -5.35 -2.35 -17.79
C THR A 85 -5.24 -3.73 -18.44
N ALA A 86 -5.69 -3.84 -19.68
CA ALA A 86 -5.55 -5.05 -20.48
C ALA A 86 -5.17 -4.69 -21.93
N PRO A 87 -4.39 -5.52 -22.63
CA PRO A 87 -4.11 -5.33 -24.05
C PRO A 87 -5.42 -5.23 -24.85
N GLY A 88 -5.55 -4.18 -25.67
CA GLY A 88 -6.77 -3.92 -26.44
C GLY A 88 -7.97 -3.45 -25.62
N GLY A 89 -7.78 -3.19 -24.32
CA GLY A 89 -8.84 -2.77 -23.39
C GLY A 89 -8.96 -1.24 -23.27
N ASN A 90 -8.98 -0.75 -22.03
CA ASN A 90 -9.29 0.65 -21.68
C ASN A 90 -8.16 1.66 -21.88
N PHE A 91 -7.03 1.26 -22.45
CA PHE A 91 -5.88 2.13 -22.80
C PHE A 91 -5.31 2.96 -21.62
N GLY A 92 -5.51 2.55 -20.36
CA GLY A 92 -5.07 3.31 -19.18
C GLY A 92 -6.04 4.38 -18.71
N ALA A 93 -7.32 4.34 -19.12
CA ALA A 93 -8.37 5.28 -18.67
C ALA A 93 -8.75 5.04 -17.20
N PHE A 94 -7.81 5.29 -16.27
CA PHE A 94 -7.93 5.09 -14.83
C PHE A 94 -7.46 6.34 -14.05
N THR A 95 -7.90 7.52 -14.47
CA THR A 95 -7.61 8.76 -13.75
C THR A 95 -7.96 8.61 -12.27
N THR A 96 -7.06 9.00 -11.38
CA THR A 96 -7.13 8.89 -9.91
C THR A 96 -6.97 7.47 -9.32
N ASN A 97 -6.99 6.43 -10.12
CA ASN A 97 -6.88 5.05 -9.64
C ASN A 97 -5.47 4.48 -9.88
N ARG A 98 -5.12 3.47 -9.10
CA ARG A 98 -3.81 2.78 -9.14
C ARG A 98 -3.98 1.36 -9.69
N PRO A 99 -3.99 1.16 -11.03
CA PRO A 99 -4.07 -0.18 -11.59
C PRO A 99 -2.86 -1.03 -11.18
N VAL A 100 -3.07 -2.32 -10.96
CA VAL A 100 -1.99 -3.27 -10.58
C VAL A 100 -0.85 -3.24 -11.60
N SER A 101 -1.18 -3.20 -12.90
CA SER A 101 -0.18 -3.14 -13.97
C SER A 101 0.73 -1.92 -13.87
N ALA A 102 0.21 -0.76 -13.44
CA ALA A 102 1.04 0.43 -13.24
C ALA A 102 2.02 0.24 -12.06
N MET A 103 1.57 -0.36 -10.97
CA MET A 103 2.43 -0.67 -9.82
C MET A 103 3.54 -1.65 -10.21
N LEU A 104 3.20 -2.72 -10.91
CA LEU A 104 4.18 -3.71 -11.40
C LEU A 104 5.18 -3.10 -12.37
N ALA A 105 4.73 -2.22 -13.28
CA ALA A 105 5.61 -1.50 -14.21
C ALA A 105 6.62 -0.58 -13.51
N MET A 106 6.28 -0.06 -12.32
CA MET A 106 7.22 0.68 -11.45
C MET A 106 8.16 -0.22 -10.65
N GLY A 107 8.05 -1.55 -10.75
CA GLY A 107 8.85 -2.50 -9.97
C GLY A 107 8.29 -2.79 -8.57
N VAL A 108 7.05 -2.38 -8.29
CA VAL A 108 6.38 -2.58 -6.99
C VAL A 108 5.61 -3.89 -7.01
N LYS A 109 6.00 -4.85 -6.15
CA LYS A 109 5.45 -6.21 -6.12
C LYS A 109 4.63 -6.53 -4.85
N ALA A 110 4.46 -5.56 -3.97
CA ALA A 110 3.69 -5.71 -2.75
C ALA A 110 2.67 -4.59 -2.59
N THR A 111 1.54 -4.88 -1.96
CA THR A 111 0.50 -3.90 -1.65
C THR A 111 -0.11 -4.15 -0.27
N ILE A 112 -0.49 -3.08 0.43
CA ILE A 112 -1.29 -3.16 1.65
C ILE A 112 -2.73 -2.79 1.32
N ILE A 113 -3.69 -3.65 1.63
CA ILE A 113 -5.12 -3.48 1.31
C ILE A 113 -5.95 -3.64 2.58
N GLY A 114 -7.03 -2.85 2.69
CA GLY A 114 -7.99 -2.94 3.78
C GLY A 114 -7.57 -2.23 5.06
N HIS A 115 -6.58 -1.33 4.98
CA HIS A 115 -6.19 -0.47 6.12
C HIS A 115 -7.39 0.34 6.62
N CYS A 116 -7.43 0.66 7.91
CA CYS A 116 -8.57 1.35 8.53
C CYS A 116 -8.94 2.66 7.81
N GLU A 117 -7.97 3.40 7.31
CA GLU A 117 -8.19 4.64 6.56
C GLU A 117 -8.89 4.38 5.23
N GLU A 118 -8.49 3.33 4.50
CA GLU A 118 -9.14 2.91 3.26
C GLU A 118 -10.59 2.41 3.51
N ARG A 119 -10.79 1.64 4.57
CA ARG A 119 -12.13 1.17 4.97
C ARG A 119 -13.03 2.35 5.34
N ASN A 120 -12.52 3.30 6.12
CA ASN A 120 -13.26 4.50 6.53
C ASN A 120 -13.66 5.36 5.32
N ASP A 121 -12.77 5.54 4.33
CA ASP A 121 -13.08 6.26 3.09
C ASP A 121 -14.22 5.59 2.32
N LYS A 122 -14.08 4.27 2.05
CA LYS A 122 -15.12 3.51 1.35
C LYS A 122 -16.47 3.52 2.11
N MET A 123 -16.44 3.39 3.45
CA MET A 123 -17.64 3.51 4.28
C MET A 123 -18.25 4.90 4.23
N GLY A 124 -17.42 5.95 4.23
CA GLY A 124 -17.88 7.33 4.13
C GLY A 124 -18.64 7.58 2.84
N ILE A 125 -18.11 7.11 1.70
CA ILE A 125 -18.78 7.23 0.39
C ILE A 125 -20.15 6.53 0.40
N LEU A 126 -20.25 5.33 0.99
CA LEU A 126 -21.52 4.62 1.11
C LEU A 126 -22.51 5.35 2.02
N ALA A 127 -22.03 5.91 3.13
CA ALA A 127 -22.84 6.65 4.07
C ALA A 127 -23.44 7.93 3.44
N GLU A 128 -22.66 8.68 2.66
CA GLU A 128 -23.13 9.83 1.89
C GLU A 128 -24.22 9.43 0.87
N ALA A 129 -24.16 8.22 0.34
CA ALA A 129 -25.20 7.67 -0.53
C ALA A 129 -26.41 7.09 0.25
N GLY A 130 -26.45 7.20 1.56
CA GLY A 130 -27.50 6.64 2.40
C GLY A 130 -27.45 5.10 2.54
N VAL A 131 -26.31 4.48 2.22
CA VAL A 131 -26.11 3.03 2.29
C VAL A 131 -25.22 2.69 3.48
N VAL A 132 -25.71 1.84 4.38
CA VAL A 132 -24.91 1.26 5.48
C VAL A 132 -24.74 -0.23 5.22
N ASP A 133 -23.65 -0.60 4.54
CA ASP A 133 -23.34 -1.99 4.21
C ASP A 133 -21.83 -2.26 4.35
N THR A 134 -21.41 -2.74 5.52
CA THR A 134 -20.00 -3.14 5.78
C THR A 134 -19.55 -4.27 4.86
N LYS A 135 -20.48 -5.18 4.45
CA LYS A 135 -20.19 -6.26 3.51
C LYS A 135 -19.87 -5.74 2.11
N ALA A 136 -20.42 -4.57 1.72
CA ALA A 136 -20.06 -3.93 0.45
C ALA A 136 -18.59 -3.52 0.42
N VAL A 137 -18.07 -2.94 1.51
CA VAL A 137 -16.65 -2.60 1.64
C VAL A 137 -15.78 -3.85 1.51
N ASN A 138 -16.13 -4.92 2.23
CA ASN A 138 -15.37 -6.19 2.15
C ASN A 138 -15.41 -6.80 0.73
N ARG A 139 -16.53 -6.69 0.02
CA ARG A 139 -16.61 -7.13 -1.40
C ARG A 139 -15.68 -6.32 -2.32
N LEU A 140 -15.60 -5.01 -2.12
CA LEU A 140 -14.69 -4.14 -2.90
C LEU A 140 -13.22 -4.49 -2.62
N LEU A 141 -12.84 -4.61 -1.34
CA LEU A 141 -11.48 -4.99 -0.95
C LEU A 141 -11.12 -6.40 -1.46
N ASN A 142 -12.07 -7.33 -1.45
CA ASN A 142 -11.85 -8.67 -1.99
C ASN A 142 -11.55 -8.64 -3.51
N GLN A 143 -12.20 -7.76 -4.28
CA GLN A 143 -11.88 -7.58 -5.71
C GLN A 143 -10.46 -7.04 -5.90
N GLU A 144 -10.04 -6.07 -5.09
CA GLU A 144 -8.69 -5.50 -5.11
C GLU A 144 -7.64 -6.57 -4.77
N ILE A 145 -7.88 -7.38 -3.71
CA ILE A 145 -7.00 -8.48 -3.31
C ILE A 145 -6.88 -9.53 -4.41
N LYS A 146 -8.01 -10.01 -4.95
CA LYS A 146 -8.00 -11.01 -6.02
C LYS A 146 -7.18 -10.54 -7.21
N LEU A 147 -7.43 -9.31 -7.65
CA LEU A 147 -6.72 -8.73 -8.78
C LEU A 147 -5.21 -8.61 -8.51
N ALA A 148 -4.81 -8.18 -7.32
CA ALA A 148 -3.41 -8.08 -6.94
C ALA A 148 -2.74 -9.47 -6.94
N VAL A 149 -3.35 -10.47 -6.32
CA VAL A 149 -2.83 -11.84 -6.25
C VAL A 149 -2.77 -12.50 -7.64
N GLU A 150 -3.81 -12.36 -8.45
CA GLU A 150 -3.86 -12.89 -9.83
C GLU A 150 -2.76 -12.31 -10.72
N ASN A 151 -2.29 -11.11 -10.42
CA ASN A 151 -1.18 -10.45 -11.13
C ASN A 151 0.19 -10.63 -10.42
N GLY A 152 0.27 -11.52 -9.42
CA GLY A 152 1.54 -11.90 -8.78
C GLY A 152 2.04 -10.91 -7.73
N MET A 153 1.21 -10.02 -7.20
CA MET A 153 1.59 -9.18 -6.06
C MET A 153 1.44 -9.91 -4.72
N THR A 154 2.35 -9.64 -3.80
CA THR A 154 2.17 -9.98 -2.37
C THR A 154 1.20 -8.99 -1.73
N VAL A 155 0.20 -9.50 -1.01
CA VAL A 155 -0.81 -8.66 -0.36
C VAL A 155 -0.68 -8.75 1.16
N LEU A 156 -0.48 -7.60 1.82
CA LEU A 156 -0.73 -7.45 3.26
C LEU A 156 -2.19 -7.02 3.43
N TYR A 157 -3.03 -7.94 3.88
CA TYR A 157 -4.45 -7.65 4.13
C TYR A 157 -4.66 -7.23 5.58
N CYS A 158 -5.20 -6.02 5.79
CA CYS A 158 -5.51 -5.50 7.10
C CYS A 158 -6.93 -5.90 7.52
N ILE A 159 -7.01 -6.72 8.58
CA ILE A 159 -8.25 -7.25 9.14
C ILE A 159 -8.57 -6.69 10.54
N GLY A 160 -7.88 -5.62 10.95
CA GLY A 160 -8.04 -5.03 12.27
C GLY A 160 -9.45 -4.47 12.51
N GLU A 161 -9.89 -4.55 13.75
CA GLU A 161 -11.16 -4.01 14.24
C GLU A 161 -10.93 -2.75 15.06
N LYS A 162 -11.97 -1.92 15.19
CA LYS A 162 -12.03 -0.84 16.17
C LYS A 162 -12.44 -1.40 17.52
N ASP A 163 -12.05 -0.76 18.61
CA ASP A 163 -12.46 -1.15 19.97
C ASP A 163 -13.98 -1.32 20.10
N THR A 164 -14.76 -0.53 19.35
CA THR A 164 -16.23 -0.61 19.31
C THR A 164 -16.76 -1.78 18.50
N GLU A 165 -15.91 -2.55 17.85
CA GLU A 165 -16.26 -3.66 16.93
C GLU A 165 -15.75 -5.01 17.43
N LEU A 166 -15.07 -5.07 18.59
CA LEU A 166 -14.44 -6.25 19.15
C LEU A 166 -15.39 -7.47 19.32
N ASP A 167 -16.69 -7.22 19.42
CA ASP A 167 -17.71 -8.27 19.56
C ASP A 167 -18.31 -8.72 18.20
N ARG A 168 -17.72 -8.29 17.08
CA ARG A 168 -18.26 -8.52 15.73
C ARG A 168 -17.34 -9.32 14.84
N TRP A 169 -16.76 -10.39 15.37
CA TRP A 169 -15.84 -11.28 14.64
C TRP A 169 -16.40 -11.85 13.33
N ASP A 170 -17.72 -11.95 13.23
CA ASP A 170 -18.45 -12.43 12.05
C ASP A 170 -18.48 -11.41 10.89
N GLN A 171 -17.98 -10.20 11.11
CA GLN A 171 -18.03 -9.09 10.13
C GLN A 171 -16.66 -8.75 9.52
N VAL A 172 -15.60 -9.45 9.90
CA VAL A 172 -14.23 -9.25 9.40
C VAL A 172 -13.94 -10.15 8.20
#